data_c704679cc0533a8eb001bcc204724832
#
_entry.id   c704679cc0533a8eb001bcc204724832
#
_cell.length_a   1.000
_cell.length_b   1.000
_cell.length_c   1.000
_cell.angle_alpha   90.00
_cell.angle_beta   90.00
_cell.angle_gamma   90.00
#
_symmetry.space_group_name_H-M   'P 1'
#
loop_
_entity.id
_entity.type
_entity.pdbx_description
1 polymer ?
#
loop_
_entity_poly.entity_id
_entity_poly.type
_entity_poly.pdbx_seq_one_letter_code
_entity_poly.pdbx_strand_id
1 'polypeptide(L)'
;MADKRILVDGPYFEDFEVGQVFDDVPGVTLTEGHAALHQALFGDRLRLALDATLSEAVTDCPRPLAHPMLVCNTAIGQTTVVSQRVKGNLFYRGLVMLRPVFIGDTLRTTTRIVALRQNTPRPGRPATGLVALEMEVTNQDDAKVLHFWRCPMIACRDPEARTGHEGSFDAIPEDIALDKLKAAVPAQWRLDHFRRRAPGEHFADIEAGTVYDITPRDVVTSAPELVRSGLNLAMVHLDARESVYGVRLVYGGHVIGLAAAQALRALANLVTIIAWRSCEHTAPVFAGDTLGTELTVENTHPMDDGHGLLDLRCVTRAERGAEAVRAGMEAGTETDVLDWRFVALMA
;
A
#
# COMPACT_ATOMS: atom_id res chain seq x y z
N MET A 1 37.91 4.01 -31.05
CA MET A 1 37.44 4.58 -29.79
C MET A 1 36.76 3.43 -29.04
N ALA A 2 37.12 3.18 -27.79
CA ALA A 2 36.42 2.16 -27.00
C ALA A 2 34.98 2.66 -26.72
N ASP A 3 33.98 1.80 -26.96
CA ASP A 3 32.58 2.12 -26.70
C ASP A 3 32.40 2.44 -25.19
N LYS A 4 31.95 3.65 -24.88
CA LYS A 4 31.62 4.04 -23.51
C LYS A 4 30.33 3.31 -23.10
N ARG A 5 30.44 2.27 -22.27
CA ARG A 5 29.31 1.57 -21.66
C ARG A 5 29.10 2.05 -20.25
N ILE A 6 27.85 2.39 -19.90
CA ILE A 6 27.44 2.79 -18.56
C ILE A 6 26.42 1.76 -18.09
N LEU A 7 26.69 1.12 -16.96
CA LEU A 7 25.73 0.26 -16.28
C LEU A 7 24.72 1.17 -15.53
N VAL A 8 23.44 0.99 -15.86
CA VAL A 8 22.33 1.63 -15.09
C VAL A 8 21.72 0.53 -14.25
N ASP A 9 21.81 0.68 -12.93
CA ASP A 9 21.42 -0.34 -11.96
C ASP A 9 20.82 0.30 -10.71
N GLY A 10 20.10 -0.49 -9.87
CA GLY A 10 19.58 -0.05 -8.60
C GLY A 10 20.62 -0.17 -7.47
N PRO A 11 20.44 0.58 -6.37
CA PRO A 11 21.35 0.52 -5.24
C PRO A 11 21.29 -0.83 -4.53
N TYR A 12 22.44 -1.20 -3.96
CA TYR A 12 22.59 -2.32 -3.04
C TYR A 12 22.61 -1.83 -1.60
N PHE A 13 22.53 -2.73 -0.65
CA PHE A 13 22.51 -2.38 0.77
C PHE A 13 23.74 -1.57 1.22
N GLU A 14 24.91 -1.88 0.66
CA GLU A 14 26.18 -1.19 0.96
C GLU A 14 26.24 0.26 0.45
N ASP A 15 25.34 0.64 -0.46
CA ASP A 15 25.32 1.98 -1.06
C ASP A 15 24.54 3.00 -0.21
N PHE A 16 24.00 2.58 0.94
CA PHE A 16 23.14 3.40 1.77
C PHE A 16 23.82 3.95 3.03
N GLU A 17 23.43 5.16 3.40
CA GLU A 17 23.82 5.82 4.65
C GLU A 17 22.58 6.31 5.41
N VAL A 18 22.63 6.26 6.76
CA VAL A 18 21.56 6.83 7.60
C VAL A 18 21.52 8.34 7.41
N GLY A 19 20.33 8.89 7.23
CA GLY A 19 20.12 10.32 6.96
C GLY A 19 20.11 10.68 5.47
N GLN A 20 20.49 9.76 4.57
CA GLN A 20 20.42 9.98 3.13
C GLN A 20 18.96 10.25 2.70
N VAL A 21 18.78 11.21 1.79
CA VAL A 21 17.48 11.67 1.28
C VAL A 21 17.41 11.46 -0.22
N PHE A 22 16.25 11.00 -0.67
CA PHE A 22 15.89 10.85 -2.09
C PHE A 22 14.62 11.67 -2.34
N ASP A 23 14.77 12.78 -3.02
CA ASP A 23 13.71 13.75 -3.36
C ASP A 23 13.70 14.13 -4.85
N ASP A 24 14.68 13.63 -5.62
CA ASP A 24 14.75 13.80 -7.06
C ASP A 24 13.97 12.69 -7.80
N VAL A 25 12.68 12.57 -7.49
CA VAL A 25 11.77 11.66 -8.19
C VAL A 25 10.72 12.46 -8.96
N PRO A 26 10.27 11.98 -10.13
CA PRO A 26 9.24 12.69 -10.88
C PRO A 26 7.97 12.90 -10.06
N GLY A 27 7.47 14.13 -9.99
CA GLY A 27 6.14 14.40 -9.49
C GLY A 27 5.08 13.75 -10.38
N VAL A 28 4.02 13.19 -9.78
CA VAL A 28 2.94 12.51 -10.51
C VAL A 28 1.63 13.24 -10.28
N THR A 29 1.08 13.83 -11.34
CA THR A 29 -0.29 14.37 -11.30
C THR A 29 -1.28 13.22 -11.44
N LEU A 30 -2.13 13.02 -10.45
CA LEU A 30 -3.22 12.05 -10.52
C LEU A 30 -4.28 12.52 -11.49
N THR A 31 -4.45 11.81 -12.59
CA THR A 31 -5.40 12.15 -13.65
C THR A 31 -6.61 11.22 -13.61
N GLU A 32 -7.67 11.57 -14.35
CA GLU A 32 -8.81 10.68 -14.60
C GLU A 32 -8.35 9.35 -15.23
N GLY A 33 -7.27 9.37 -16.04
CA GLY A 33 -6.67 8.15 -16.59
C GLY A 33 -6.11 7.21 -15.51
N HIS A 34 -5.47 7.76 -14.46
CA HIS A 34 -5.01 6.97 -13.32
C HIS A 34 -6.20 6.40 -12.53
N ALA A 35 -7.26 7.19 -12.31
CA ALA A 35 -8.48 6.72 -11.65
C ALA A 35 -9.17 5.61 -12.45
N ALA A 36 -9.30 5.75 -13.77
CA ALA A 36 -9.89 4.75 -14.65
C ALA A 36 -9.06 3.45 -14.68
N LEU A 37 -7.72 3.56 -14.69
CA LEU A 37 -6.85 2.39 -14.60
C LEU A 37 -6.98 1.70 -13.25
N HIS A 38 -6.98 2.44 -12.14
CA HIS A 38 -7.22 1.88 -10.81
C HIS A 38 -8.55 1.13 -10.76
N GLN A 39 -9.62 1.73 -11.27
CA GLN A 39 -10.92 1.09 -11.38
C GLN A 39 -10.89 -0.20 -12.22
N ALA A 40 -10.19 -0.19 -13.34
CA ALA A 40 -10.07 -1.35 -14.23
C ALA A 40 -9.26 -2.51 -13.59
N LEU A 41 -8.27 -2.17 -12.74
CA LEU A 41 -7.43 -3.16 -12.07
C LEU A 41 -8.12 -3.86 -10.89
N PHE A 42 -8.96 -3.13 -10.15
CA PHE A 42 -9.48 -3.62 -8.86
C PHE A 42 -11.01 -3.76 -8.82
N GLY A 43 -11.74 -3.07 -9.70
CA GLY A 43 -13.20 -3.02 -9.63
C GLY A 43 -13.71 -2.42 -8.32
N ASP A 44 -12.92 -1.53 -7.71
CA ASP A 44 -13.19 -0.93 -6.41
C ASP A 44 -14.47 -0.10 -6.42
N ARG A 45 -15.18 -0.05 -5.28
CA ARG A 45 -16.52 0.56 -5.16
C ARG A 45 -16.56 1.75 -4.21
N LEU A 46 -15.41 2.36 -3.88
CA LEU A 46 -15.37 3.54 -3.01
C LEU A 46 -16.13 4.71 -3.65
N ARG A 47 -17.29 5.05 -3.07
CA ARG A 47 -18.26 5.98 -3.67
C ARG A 47 -17.68 7.35 -3.99
N LEU A 48 -16.89 7.95 -3.09
CA LEU A 48 -16.32 9.29 -3.32
C LEU A 48 -15.25 9.32 -4.42
N ALA A 49 -14.64 8.16 -4.73
CA ALA A 49 -13.70 8.06 -5.85
C ALA A 49 -14.40 7.81 -7.20
N LEU A 50 -15.65 7.32 -7.19
CA LEU A 50 -16.41 6.96 -8.39
C LEU A 50 -17.44 8.03 -8.80
N ASP A 51 -18.11 8.64 -7.82
CA ASP A 51 -19.20 9.60 -8.05
C ASP A 51 -18.70 11.01 -7.73
N ALA A 52 -18.31 11.73 -8.79
CA ALA A 52 -17.82 13.10 -8.68
C ALA A 52 -18.87 14.05 -8.06
N THR A 53 -20.16 13.83 -8.35
CA THR A 53 -21.25 14.65 -7.80
C THR A 53 -21.39 14.44 -6.30
N LEU A 54 -21.32 13.19 -5.85
CA LEU A 54 -21.34 12.86 -4.43
C LEU A 54 -20.06 13.37 -3.73
N SER A 55 -18.90 13.20 -4.36
CA SER A 55 -17.63 13.69 -3.84
C SER A 55 -17.69 15.19 -3.60
N GLU A 56 -18.09 16.00 -4.59
CA GLU A 56 -18.26 17.45 -4.45
C GLU A 56 -19.27 17.80 -3.35
N ALA A 57 -20.42 17.14 -3.32
CA ALA A 57 -21.44 17.39 -2.31
C ALA A 57 -20.98 17.13 -0.88
N VAL A 58 -20.05 16.18 -0.68
CA VAL A 58 -19.51 15.81 0.63
C VAL A 58 -18.28 16.64 0.99
N THR A 59 -17.34 16.80 0.05
CA THR A 59 -16.00 17.36 0.34
C THR A 59 -15.90 18.86 0.07
N ASP A 60 -16.89 19.44 -0.62
CA ASP A 60 -16.90 20.84 -1.12
C ASP A 60 -15.76 21.12 -2.12
N CYS A 61 -15.23 20.07 -2.77
CA CYS A 61 -14.21 20.17 -3.80
C CYS A 61 -14.80 19.74 -5.15
N PRO A 62 -14.67 20.55 -6.22
CA PRO A 62 -15.24 20.21 -7.54
C PRO A 62 -14.49 19.08 -8.25
N ARG A 63 -13.43 18.56 -7.65
CA ARG A 63 -12.64 17.44 -8.16
C ARG A 63 -12.97 16.16 -7.38
N PRO A 64 -13.09 14.99 -8.03
CA PRO A 64 -13.34 13.73 -7.35
C PRO A 64 -12.22 13.40 -6.35
N LEU A 65 -12.58 12.78 -5.23
CA LEU A 65 -11.59 12.24 -4.29
C LEU A 65 -10.75 11.19 -5.02
N ALA A 66 -9.43 11.28 -4.92
CA ALA A 66 -8.56 10.21 -5.38
C ALA A 66 -8.70 9.01 -4.44
N HIS A 67 -8.80 7.81 -5.02
CA HIS A 67 -8.86 6.58 -4.21
C HIS A 67 -7.60 6.47 -3.33
N PRO A 68 -7.72 6.23 -2.00
CA PRO A 68 -6.56 6.17 -1.10
C PRO A 68 -5.49 5.16 -1.54
N MET A 69 -5.91 4.03 -2.13
CA MET A 69 -4.97 3.02 -2.64
C MET A 69 -4.23 3.49 -3.90
N LEU A 70 -4.84 4.34 -4.75
CA LEU A 70 -4.15 4.99 -5.85
C LEU A 70 -3.06 5.93 -5.33
N VAL A 71 -3.37 6.73 -4.31
CA VAL A 71 -2.41 7.62 -3.64
C VAL A 71 -1.25 6.80 -3.05
N CYS A 72 -1.53 5.74 -2.29
CA CYS A 72 -0.52 4.85 -1.73
C CYS A 72 0.36 4.21 -2.80
N ASN A 73 -0.23 3.67 -3.88
CA ASN A 73 0.51 3.01 -4.95
C ASN A 73 1.45 3.99 -5.68
N THR A 74 1.01 5.23 -5.90
CA THR A 74 1.84 6.30 -6.47
C THR A 74 3.00 6.65 -5.53
N ALA A 75 2.70 6.91 -4.26
CA ALA A 75 3.71 7.25 -3.26
C ALA A 75 4.74 6.12 -3.08
N ILE A 76 4.30 4.88 -2.90
CA ILE A 76 5.19 3.72 -2.76
C ILE A 76 6.04 3.54 -4.02
N GLY A 77 5.45 3.71 -5.21
CA GLY A 77 6.19 3.63 -6.47
C GLY A 77 7.34 4.64 -6.54
N GLN A 78 7.11 5.90 -6.18
CA GLN A 78 8.14 6.94 -6.12
C GLN A 78 9.28 6.58 -5.16
N THR A 79 9.02 5.82 -4.08
CA THR A 79 10.07 5.39 -3.14
C THR A 79 10.94 4.25 -3.67
N THR A 80 10.58 3.61 -4.79
CA THR A 80 11.26 2.41 -5.26
C THR A 80 12.60 2.67 -5.92
N VAL A 81 12.98 3.92 -6.13
CA VAL A 81 14.35 4.31 -6.47
C VAL A 81 15.37 3.72 -5.48
N VAL A 82 15.00 3.61 -4.19
CA VAL A 82 15.80 3.01 -3.12
C VAL A 82 15.71 1.48 -3.11
N SER A 83 14.58 0.90 -3.56
CA SER A 83 14.26 -0.52 -3.33
C SER A 83 14.13 -1.32 -4.62
N GLN A 84 14.87 -0.97 -5.68
CA GLN A 84 14.85 -1.71 -6.95
C GLN A 84 15.23 -3.19 -6.78
N ARG A 85 16.16 -3.50 -5.85
CA ARG A 85 16.65 -4.85 -5.51
C ARG A 85 16.00 -5.45 -4.27
N VAL A 86 14.76 -5.04 -3.98
CA VAL A 86 14.01 -5.54 -2.84
C VAL A 86 13.80 -7.06 -2.92
N LYS A 87 13.95 -7.72 -1.78
CA LYS A 87 13.66 -9.16 -1.61
C LYS A 87 12.39 -9.40 -0.78
N GLY A 88 11.94 -8.41 -0.03
CA GLY A 88 10.74 -8.41 0.81
C GLY A 88 10.62 -7.11 1.57
N ASN A 89 9.53 -6.93 2.29
CA ASN A 89 9.31 -5.77 3.17
C ASN A 89 9.00 -6.28 4.57
N LEU A 90 9.72 -5.77 5.59
CA LEU A 90 9.55 -6.21 6.97
C LEU A 90 8.28 -5.62 7.59
N PHE A 91 8.00 -4.33 7.34
CA PHE A 91 6.82 -3.65 7.86
C PHE A 91 6.42 -2.43 7.02
N TYR A 92 5.14 -2.07 7.15
CA TYR A 92 4.61 -0.71 6.99
C TYR A 92 4.13 -0.25 8.36
N ARG A 93 4.51 0.96 8.78
CA ARG A 93 4.14 1.54 10.08
C ARG A 93 3.69 2.99 9.92
N GLY A 94 2.76 3.42 10.75
CA GLY A 94 2.36 4.82 10.88
C GLY A 94 1.78 5.46 9.62
N LEU A 95 1.26 4.67 8.66
CA LEU A 95 0.69 5.20 7.43
C LEU A 95 -0.61 5.94 7.73
N VAL A 96 -0.59 7.25 7.52
CA VAL A 96 -1.77 8.12 7.74
C VAL A 96 -1.96 9.05 6.55
N MET A 97 -3.19 9.06 6.02
CA MET A 97 -3.66 10.08 5.07
C MET A 97 -3.92 11.38 5.85
N LEU A 98 -2.94 12.26 5.86
CA LEU A 98 -2.99 13.51 6.65
C LEU A 98 -3.99 14.53 6.10
N ARG A 99 -4.26 14.45 4.80
CA ARG A 99 -5.23 15.28 4.07
C ARG A 99 -5.82 14.51 2.91
N PRO A 100 -7.06 14.82 2.49
CA PRO A 100 -7.61 14.26 1.27
C PRO A 100 -6.79 14.68 0.05
N VAL A 101 -6.67 13.76 -0.90
CA VAL A 101 -6.07 13.99 -2.21
C VAL A 101 -7.16 13.89 -3.26
N PHE A 102 -7.14 14.78 -4.23
CA PHE A 102 -8.15 14.85 -5.29
C PHE A 102 -7.50 14.57 -6.65
N ILE A 103 -8.29 14.12 -7.61
CA ILE A 103 -7.85 14.02 -9.00
C ILE A 103 -7.44 15.40 -9.50
N GLY A 104 -6.25 15.49 -10.08
CA GLY A 104 -5.58 16.74 -10.45
C GLY A 104 -4.49 17.18 -9.47
N ASP A 105 -4.39 16.58 -8.29
CA ASP A 105 -3.25 16.84 -7.40
C ASP A 105 -1.98 16.17 -7.90
N THR A 106 -0.85 16.85 -7.72
CA THR A 106 0.48 16.35 -8.08
C THR A 106 1.21 15.91 -6.83
N LEU A 107 1.53 14.62 -6.75
CA LEU A 107 2.22 14.03 -5.60
C LEU A 107 3.74 13.99 -5.80
N ARG A 108 4.46 14.35 -4.76
CA ARG A 108 5.91 14.20 -4.63
C ARG A 108 6.24 13.50 -3.33
N THR A 109 7.09 12.47 -3.40
CA THR A 109 7.50 11.71 -2.23
C THR A 109 8.97 11.97 -1.94
N THR A 110 9.26 12.45 -0.74
CA THR A 110 10.60 12.49 -0.17
C THR A 110 10.81 11.22 0.64
N THR A 111 11.90 10.51 0.39
CA THR A 111 12.29 9.29 1.11
C THR A 111 13.57 9.54 1.87
N ARG A 112 13.58 9.27 3.18
CA ARG A 112 14.76 9.37 4.06
C ARG A 112 15.12 8.01 4.64
N ILE A 113 16.40 7.65 4.63
CA ILE A 113 16.90 6.48 5.36
C ILE A 113 17.04 6.85 6.83
N VAL A 114 16.28 6.16 7.71
CA VAL A 114 16.28 6.44 9.15
C VAL A 114 17.05 5.41 9.96
N ALA A 115 17.19 4.18 9.46
CA ALA A 115 18.04 3.16 10.08
C ALA A 115 18.46 2.10 9.07
N LEU A 116 19.61 1.49 9.30
CA LEU A 116 20.19 0.39 8.52
C LEU A 116 20.55 -0.76 9.47
N ARG A 117 20.13 -1.99 9.14
CA ARG A 117 20.50 -3.18 9.89
C ARG A 117 20.79 -4.35 8.95
N GLN A 118 22.00 -4.87 8.98
CA GLN A 118 22.35 -6.07 8.23
C GLN A 118 21.66 -7.29 8.83
N ASN A 119 21.11 -8.14 7.98
CA ASN A 119 20.54 -9.41 8.44
C ASN A 119 21.65 -10.36 8.91
N THR A 120 21.35 -11.17 9.93
CA THR A 120 22.25 -12.22 10.39
C THR A 120 22.54 -13.17 9.22
N PRO A 121 23.83 -13.40 8.91
CA PRO A 121 24.23 -14.31 7.85
C PRO A 121 23.69 -15.73 8.06
N ARG A 122 23.26 -16.35 6.98
CA ARG A 122 22.79 -17.73 6.98
C ARG A 122 23.57 -18.54 5.93
N PRO A 123 24.04 -19.75 6.25
CA PRO A 123 24.75 -20.60 5.30
C PRO A 123 23.94 -20.79 4.01
N GLY A 124 24.60 -20.60 2.85
CA GLY A 124 23.99 -20.79 1.53
C GLY A 124 23.00 -19.69 1.10
N ARG A 125 22.89 -18.59 1.84
CA ARG A 125 22.05 -17.43 1.47
C ARG A 125 22.93 -16.20 1.30
N PRO A 126 22.77 -15.46 0.17
CA PRO A 126 23.46 -14.17 -0.01
C PRO A 126 23.09 -13.16 1.09
N ALA A 127 24.05 -12.31 1.41
CA ALA A 127 23.87 -11.24 2.40
C ALA A 127 22.76 -10.25 1.96
N THR A 128 21.99 -9.78 2.93
CA THR A 128 20.94 -8.77 2.76
C THR A 128 20.93 -7.84 3.96
N GLY A 129 20.32 -6.66 3.80
CA GLY A 129 20.09 -5.74 4.89
C GLY A 129 18.70 -5.14 4.87
N LEU A 130 18.27 -4.65 6.01
CA LEU A 130 17.01 -3.96 6.25
C LEU A 130 17.26 -2.45 6.20
N VAL A 131 16.53 -1.75 5.36
CA VAL A 131 16.62 -0.30 5.17
C VAL A 131 15.31 0.31 5.67
N ALA A 132 15.32 0.89 6.87
CA ALA A 132 14.14 1.59 7.37
C ALA A 132 14.05 2.97 6.70
N LEU A 133 12.93 3.20 6.03
CA LEU A 133 12.63 4.38 5.24
C LEU A 133 11.49 5.16 5.90
N GLU A 134 11.65 6.46 6.00
CA GLU A 134 10.58 7.41 6.29
C GLU A 134 10.15 8.09 4.99
N MET A 135 8.86 8.15 4.72
CA MET A 135 8.29 8.78 3.56
C MET A 135 7.35 9.91 3.94
N GLU A 136 7.57 11.05 3.33
CA GLU A 136 6.69 12.20 3.37
C GLU A 136 6.20 12.52 1.95
N VAL A 137 4.88 12.57 1.77
CA VAL A 137 4.26 12.88 0.49
C VAL A 137 3.60 14.24 0.58
N THR A 138 3.96 15.12 -0.35
CA THR A 138 3.36 16.44 -0.50
C THR A 138 2.59 16.54 -1.82
N ASN A 139 1.62 17.47 -1.86
CA ASN A 139 0.94 17.86 -3.10
C ASN A 139 1.66 19.07 -3.75
N GLN A 140 1.05 19.65 -4.79
CA GLN A 140 1.56 20.82 -5.52
C GLN A 140 1.68 22.10 -4.69
N ASP A 141 1.00 22.17 -3.56
CA ASP A 141 1.01 23.31 -2.63
C ASP A 141 1.95 23.07 -1.44
N ASP A 142 2.86 22.08 -1.54
CA ASP A 142 3.76 21.61 -0.50
C ASP A 142 3.04 21.15 0.80
N ALA A 143 1.73 20.90 0.71
CA ALA A 143 0.97 20.39 1.83
C ALA A 143 1.22 18.88 2.00
N LYS A 144 1.56 18.46 3.23
CA LYS A 144 1.73 17.04 3.56
C LYS A 144 0.38 16.32 3.47
N VAL A 145 0.30 15.31 2.62
CA VAL A 145 -0.93 14.55 2.36
C VAL A 145 -0.85 13.12 2.88
N LEU A 146 0.35 12.53 2.93
CA LEU A 146 0.56 11.16 3.42
C LEU A 146 1.91 11.09 4.12
N HIS A 147 1.99 10.31 5.21
CA HIS A 147 3.24 10.02 5.91
C HIS A 147 3.25 8.57 6.36
N PHE A 148 4.38 7.88 6.24
CA PHE A 148 4.54 6.49 6.68
C PHE A 148 6.00 6.06 6.77
N TRP A 149 6.23 4.89 7.38
CA TRP A 149 7.49 4.17 7.34
C TRP A 149 7.30 2.80 6.68
N ARG A 150 8.33 2.35 5.97
CA ARG A 150 8.47 0.97 5.52
C ARG A 150 9.90 0.49 5.67
N CYS A 151 10.10 -0.82 5.69
CA CYS A 151 11.40 -1.42 5.85
C CYS A 151 11.65 -2.52 4.82
N PRO A 152 12.10 -2.19 3.59
CA PRO A 152 12.50 -3.18 2.61
C PRO A 152 13.77 -3.90 3.02
N MET A 153 13.83 -5.19 2.68
CA MET A 153 15.03 -6.00 2.69
C MET A 153 15.71 -5.90 1.32
N ILE A 154 16.93 -5.40 1.29
CA ILE A 154 17.70 -5.14 0.07
C ILE A 154 18.87 -6.11 -0.01
N ALA A 155 19.18 -6.59 -1.23
CA ALA A 155 20.34 -7.44 -1.48
C ALA A 155 21.65 -6.67 -1.25
N CYS A 156 22.66 -7.34 -0.70
CA CYS A 156 24.04 -6.86 -0.77
C CYS A 156 24.64 -7.15 -2.16
N ARG A 157 25.59 -6.32 -2.58
CA ARG A 157 26.37 -6.52 -3.81
C ARG A 157 27.32 -7.69 -3.63
N ASP A 158 28.03 -7.71 -2.53
CA ASP A 158 28.83 -8.86 -2.13
C ASP A 158 27.96 -9.86 -1.34
N PRO A 159 27.77 -11.10 -1.84
CA PRO A 159 27.03 -12.14 -1.12
C PRO A 159 27.56 -12.44 0.29
N GLU A 160 28.82 -12.12 0.58
CA GLU A 160 29.49 -12.33 1.87
C GLU A 160 29.67 -11.04 2.67
N ALA A 161 29.02 -9.95 2.26
CA ALA A 161 29.19 -8.62 2.85
C ALA A 161 29.05 -8.62 4.38
N ARG A 162 29.88 -7.77 5.03
CA ARG A 162 29.85 -7.47 6.46
C ARG A 162 29.91 -5.95 6.61
N THR A 163 28.76 -5.29 6.64
CA THR A 163 28.66 -3.83 6.63
C THR A 163 28.80 -3.21 8.03
N GLY A 164 28.54 -4.00 9.09
CA GLY A 164 28.54 -3.49 10.47
C GLY A 164 27.32 -2.67 10.85
N HIS A 165 26.30 -2.58 9.99
CA HIS A 165 25.06 -1.88 10.33
C HIS A 165 24.21 -2.70 11.30
N GLU A 166 23.98 -2.15 12.52
CA GLU A 166 23.22 -2.75 13.62
C GLU A 166 22.12 -1.81 14.14
N GLY A 167 21.57 -0.93 13.26
CA GLY A 167 20.59 0.08 13.65
C GLY A 167 19.30 -0.53 14.22
N SER A 168 18.75 0.14 15.25
CA SER A 168 17.43 -0.18 15.82
C SER A 168 16.30 0.49 15.04
N PHE A 169 15.12 -0.13 15.09
CA PHE A 169 13.87 0.40 14.55
C PHE A 169 12.92 0.90 15.66
N ASP A 170 13.37 0.91 16.93
CA ASP A 170 12.54 1.21 18.10
C ASP A 170 12.01 2.66 18.11
N ALA A 171 12.71 3.57 17.40
CA ALA A 171 12.25 4.94 17.22
C ALA A 171 11.07 5.09 16.23
N ILE A 172 10.76 4.03 15.46
CA ILE A 172 9.66 4.03 14.50
C ILE A 172 8.39 3.55 15.22
N PRO A 173 7.35 4.40 15.33
CA PRO A 173 6.13 4.04 16.04
C PRO A 173 5.49 2.76 15.50
N GLU A 174 5.08 1.86 16.39
CA GLU A 174 4.39 0.62 16.02
C GLU A 174 2.89 0.82 15.87
N ASP A 175 2.32 1.84 16.52
CA ASP A 175 0.90 2.15 16.46
C ASP A 175 0.66 3.64 16.19
N ILE A 176 -0.58 3.98 15.88
CA ILE A 176 -1.04 5.34 15.58
C ILE A 176 -2.05 5.76 16.64
N ALA A 177 -1.75 6.83 17.36
CA ALA A 177 -2.65 7.36 18.39
C ALA A 177 -4.02 7.74 17.78
N LEU A 178 -5.10 7.42 18.50
CA LEU A 178 -6.47 7.66 18.05
C LEU A 178 -6.73 9.14 17.73
N ASP A 179 -6.18 10.06 18.53
CA ASP A 179 -6.33 11.50 18.28
C ASP A 179 -5.71 11.93 16.93
N LYS A 180 -4.59 11.32 16.52
CA LYS A 180 -3.99 11.55 15.20
C LYS A 180 -4.89 11.04 14.07
N LEU A 181 -5.56 9.89 14.28
CA LEU A 181 -6.52 9.33 13.33
C LEU A 181 -7.74 10.22 13.20
N LYS A 182 -8.32 10.66 14.31
CA LYS A 182 -9.46 11.58 14.33
C LYS A 182 -9.12 12.93 13.67
N ALA A 183 -7.94 13.46 13.92
CA ALA A 183 -7.45 14.71 13.31
C ALA A 183 -7.25 14.62 11.79
N ALA A 184 -7.08 13.40 11.23
CA ALA A 184 -6.97 13.19 9.79
C ALA A 184 -8.32 13.21 9.06
N VAL A 185 -9.44 13.14 9.80
CA VAL A 185 -10.79 13.29 9.22
C VAL A 185 -11.07 14.77 9.00
N PRO A 186 -11.37 15.20 7.75
CA PRO A 186 -11.62 16.62 7.48
C PRO A 186 -12.94 17.07 8.13
N ALA A 187 -12.85 18.00 9.08
CA ALA A 187 -14.00 18.50 9.86
C ALA A 187 -15.08 19.17 8.99
N GLN A 188 -14.73 19.67 7.80
CA GLN A 188 -15.65 20.34 6.89
C GLN A 188 -16.46 19.37 6.01
N TRP A 189 -16.18 18.05 6.05
CA TRP A 189 -16.90 17.10 5.23
C TRP A 189 -18.36 16.94 5.69
N ARG A 190 -19.27 17.02 4.74
CA ARG A 190 -20.72 16.90 4.98
C ARG A 190 -21.16 15.45 4.93
N LEU A 191 -20.82 14.67 5.97
CA LEU A 191 -21.09 13.23 6.05
C LEU A 191 -22.59 12.92 6.14
N ASP A 192 -23.41 13.84 6.60
CA ASP A 192 -24.86 13.76 6.54
C ASP A 192 -25.38 13.72 5.08
N HIS A 193 -24.74 14.45 4.13
CA HIS A 193 -25.02 14.33 2.70
C HIS A 193 -24.68 12.93 2.17
N PHE A 194 -23.56 12.37 2.62
CA PHE A 194 -23.19 11.00 2.26
C PHE A 194 -24.27 10.02 2.71
N ARG A 195 -24.67 10.03 3.98
CA ARG A 195 -25.73 9.15 4.52
C ARG A 195 -27.04 9.24 3.75
N ARG A 196 -27.49 10.45 3.39
CA ARG A 196 -28.73 10.63 2.63
C ARG A 196 -28.68 10.08 1.22
N ARG A 197 -27.50 10.00 0.60
CA ARG A 197 -27.32 9.57 -0.80
C ARG A 197 -26.86 8.12 -0.95
N ALA A 198 -26.29 7.54 0.09
CA ALA A 198 -25.76 6.18 0.12
C ALA A 198 -26.68 5.30 1.01
N PRO A 199 -27.64 4.57 0.45
CA PRO A 199 -28.50 3.69 1.22
C PRO A 199 -27.70 2.48 1.77
N GLY A 200 -28.19 1.87 2.84
CA GLY A 200 -27.60 0.71 3.50
C GLY A 200 -27.05 1.05 4.89
N GLU A 201 -26.20 0.18 5.41
CA GLU A 201 -25.61 0.29 6.73
C GLU A 201 -24.63 1.46 6.81
N HIS A 202 -24.62 2.15 7.94
CA HIS A 202 -23.73 3.25 8.29
C HIS A 202 -23.07 2.97 9.64
N PHE A 203 -22.24 3.89 10.11
CA PHE A 203 -21.43 3.70 11.33
C PHE A 203 -22.24 3.19 12.53
N ALA A 204 -23.43 3.72 12.77
CA ALA A 204 -24.29 3.33 13.89
C ALA A 204 -24.83 1.89 13.80
N ASP A 205 -24.79 1.28 12.63
CA ASP A 205 -25.27 -0.09 12.37
C ASP A 205 -24.15 -1.13 12.52
N ILE A 206 -22.90 -0.69 12.70
CA ILE A 206 -21.71 -1.56 12.69
C ILE A 206 -21.31 -1.93 14.12
N GLU A 207 -21.17 -3.24 14.37
CA GLU A 207 -20.74 -3.76 15.66
C GLU A 207 -19.29 -4.29 15.59
N ALA A 208 -18.49 -3.95 16.61
CA ALA A 208 -17.15 -4.54 16.78
C ALA A 208 -17.26 -6.05 17.02
N GLY A 209 -16.33 -6.82 16.45
CA GLY A 209 -16.35 -8.27 16.46
C GLY A 209 -17.09 -8.90 15.28
N THR A 210 -17.78 -8.11 14.46
CA THR A 210 -18.42 -8.63 13.22
C THR A 210 -17.37 -9.12 12.23
N VAL A 211 -17.59 -10.33 11.68
CA VAL A 211 -16.76 -10.94 10.64
C VAL A 211 -17.58 -11.09 9.37
N TYR A 212 -17.05 -10.62 8.26
CA TYR A 212 -17.65 -10.76 6.93
C TYR A 212 -16.84 -11.75 6.09
N ASP A 213 -17.44 -12.88 5.76
CA ASP A 213 -16.93 -13.84 4.78
C ASP A 213 -17.29 -13.35 3.37
N ILE A 214 -16.32 -12.82 2.63
CA ILE A 214 -16.54 -12.24 1.32
C ILE A 214 -16.38 -13.33 0.26
N THR A 215 -17.48 -13.94 -0.16
CA THR A 215 -17.47 -15.06 -1.09
C THR A 215 -17.04 -14.74 -2.53
N PRO A 216 -17.33 -13.56 -3.12
CA PRO A 216 -16.80 -13.21 -4.43
C PRO A 216 -15.29 -12.97 -4.37
N ARG A 217 -14.54 -13.79 -5.11
CA ARG A 217 -13.06 -13.74 -5.20
C ARG A 217 -12.61 -13.04 -6.47
N ASP A 218 -11.36 -12.63 -6.52
CA ASP A 218 -10.75 -11.97 -7.68
C ASP A 218 -9.46 -12.66 -8.09
N VAL A 219 -9.31 -12.92 -9.40
CA VAL A 219 -8.06 -13.44 -9.96
C VAL A 219 -7.06 -12.30 -10.15
N VAL A 220 -5.81 -12.56 -9.79
CA VAL A 220 -4.70 -11.60 -9.98
C VAL A 220 -4.33 -11.54 -11.45
N THR A 221 -4.75 -10.45 -12.09
CA THR A 221 -4.41 -10.11 -13.49
C THR A 221 -3.74 -8.75 -13.56
N SER A 222 -3.16 -8.41 -14.72
CA SER A 222 -2.64 -7.04 -14.97
C SER A 222 -1.67 -6.50 -13.89
N ALA A 223 -0.92 -7.38 -13.23
CA ALA A 223 0.01 -6.99 -12.15
C ALA A 223 1.14 -6.08 -12.65
N PRO A 224 1.77 -6.30 -13.84
CA PRO A 224 2.78 -5.39 -14.36
C PRO A 224 2.25 -4.00 -14.72
N GLU A 225 0.98 -3.87 -15.07
CA GLU A 225 0.33 -2.60 -15.40
C GLU A 225 0.25 -1.71 -14.16
N LEU A 226 -0.11 -2.27 -13.00
CA LEU A 226 -0.08 -1.54 -11.73
C LEU A 226 1.33 -1.08 -11.39
N VAL A 227 2.33 -1.95 -11.56
CA VAL A 227 3.75 -1.63 -11.28
C VAL A 227 4.20 -0.43 -12.12
N ARG A 228 3.89 -0.45 -13.43
CA ARG A 228 4.27 0.64 -14.36
C ARG A 228 3.51 1.94 -14.07
N SER A 229 2.22 1.86 -13.78
CA SER A 229 1.39 3.05 -13.51
C SER A 229 1.81 3.78 -12.23
N GLY A 230 2.32 3.05 -11.24
CA GLY A 230 2.87 3.61 -10.01
C GLY A 230 4.34 4.01 -10.11
N LEU A 231 4.99 3.90 -11.28
CA LEU A 231 6.44 4.11 -11.47
C LEU A 231 7.32 3.22 -10.57
N ASN A 232 6.83 2.04 -10.20
CA ASN A 232 7.54 1.13 -9.33
C ASN A 232 8.70 0.45 -10.08
N LEU A 233 9.92 0.63 -9.59
CA LEU A 233 11.17 0.14 -10.18
C LEU A 233 11.64 -1.20 -9.60
N ALA A 234 10.91 -1.80 -8.66
CA ALA A 234 11.32 -3.07 -8.04
C ALA A 234 11.35 -4.19 -9.09
N MET A 235 12.55 -4.64 -9.41
CA MET A 235 12.85 -5.54 -10.54
C MET A 235 12.07 -6.85 -10.45
N VAL A 236 11.90 -7.39 -9.26
CA VAL A 236 11.21 -8.66 -8.97
C VAL A 236 9.74 -8.69 -9.46
N HIS A 237 9.12 -7.51 -9.63
CA HIS A 237 7.75 -7.38 -10.11
C HIS A 237 7.65 -7.31 -11.65
N LEU A 238 8.75 -7.03 -12.33
CA LEU A 238 8.81 -6.83 -13.79
C LEU A 238 9.56 -7.93 -14.53
N ASP A 239 10.62 -8.48 -13.93
CA ASP A 239 11.47 -9.49 -14.54
C ASP A 239 11.54 -10.76 -13.69
N ALA A 240 11.14 -11.90 -14.28
CA ALA A 240 11.17 -13.19 -13.61
C ALA A 240 12.57 -13.64 -13.17
N ARG A 241 13.63 -13.16 -13.89
CA ARG A 241 15.03 -13.48 -13.56
C ARG A 241 15.50 -12.90 -12.23
N GLU A 242 14.85 -11.81 -11.78
CA GLU A 242 15.15 -11.14 -10.52
C GLU A 242 14.40 -11.76 -9.33
N SER A 243 13.48 -12.68 -9.61
CA SER A 243 12.70 -13.39 -8.59
C SER A 243 13.37 -14.72 -8.25
N VAL A 244 13.48 -15.01 -6.95
CA VAL A 244 13.96 -16.31 -6.46
C VAL A 244 13.04 -17.49 -6.82
N TYR A 245 11.83 -17.20 -7.29
CA TYR A 245 10.84 -18.18 -7.69
C TYR A 245 10.88 -18.53 -9.18
N GLY A 246 11.75 -17.87 -9.99
CA GLY A 246 11.80 -18.06 -11.44
C GLY A 246 10.58 -17.55 -12.22
N VAL A 247 9.61 -16.98 -11.52
CA VAL A 247 8.43 -16.29 -12.06
C VAL A 247 8.30 -14.93 -11.36
N ARG A 248 7.61 -13.97 -11.98
CA ARG A 248 7.46 -12.63 -11.40
C ARG A 248 6.64 -12.67 -10.13
N LEU A 249 7.14 -12.01 -9.08
CA LEU A 249 6.38 -11.78 -7.86
C LEU A 249 5.37 -10.66 -8.08
N VAL A 250 4.13 -10.87 -7.69
CA VAL A 250 3.11 -9.81 -7.71
C VAL A 250 3.46 -8.74 -6.68
N TYR A 251 3.30 -7.48 -7.06
CA TYR A 251 3.50 -6.35 -6.17
C TYR A 251 2.46 -6.37 -5.03
N GLY A 252 2.92 -6.19 -3.79
CA GLY A 252 2.05 -6.24 -2.60
C GLY A 252 0.88 -5.25 -2.65
N GLY A 253 1.08 -4.07 -3.26
CA GLY A 253 -0.01 -3.10 -3.48
C GLY A 253 -1.15 -3.63 -4.35
N HIS A 254 -0.91 -4.64 -5.20
CA HIS A 254 -1.97 -5.32 -5.96
C HIS A 254 -2.86 -6.17 -5.04
N VAL A 255 -2.23 -6.93 -4.14
CA VAL A 255 -2.94 -7.76 -3.15
C VAL A 255 -3.79 -6.89 -2.22
N ILE A 256 -3.21 -5.79 -1.71
CA ILE A 256 -3.92 -4.83 -0.85
C ILE A 256 -5.07 -4.17 -1.61
N GLY A 257 -4.87 -3.79 -2.89
CA GLY A 257 -5.92 -3.19 -3.71
C GLY A 257 -7.11 -4.10 -3.92
N LEU A 258 -6.89 -5.40 -4.19
CA LEU A 258 -7.97 -6.39 -4.29
C LEU A 258 -8.65 -6.62 -2.93
N ALA A 259 -7.89 -6.70 -1.83
CA ALA A 259 -8.45 -6.82 -0.49
C ALA A 259 -9.33 -5.61 -0.12
N ALA A 260 -8.89 -4.38 -0.45
CA ALA A 260 -9.69 -3.17 -0.26
C ALA A 260 -10.99 -3.20 -1.08
N ALA A 261 -10.91 -3.59 -2.36
CA ALA A 261 -12.07 -3.71 -3.23
C ALA A 261 -13.08 -4.77 -2.69
N GLN A 262 -12.58 -5.87 -2.14
CA GLN A 262 -13.42 -6.89 -1.50
C GLN A 262 -14.03 -6.38 -0.19
N ALA A 263 -13.27 -5.68 0.66
CA ALA A 263 -13.80 -5.06 1.88
C ALA A 263 -14.96 -4.09 1.59
N LEU A 264 -14.87 -3.33 0.48
CA LEU A 264 -15.94 -2.43 0.03
C LEU A 264 -17.18 -3.14 -0.54
N ARG A 265 -17.10 -4.46 -0.77
CA ARG A 265 -18.30 -5.27 -1.06
C ARG A 265 -19.09 -5.59 0.21
N ALA A 266 -18.38 -5.72 1.34
CA ALA A 266 -18.99 -5.95 2.65
C ALA A 266 -19.48 -4.62 3.26
N LEU A 267 -18.62 -3.62 3.32
CA LEU A 267 -18.89 -2.31 3.91
C LEU A 267 -18.98 -1.24 2.81
N ALA A 268 -20.08 -1.24 2.05
CA ALA A 268 -20.27 -0.41 0.85
C ALA A 268 -20.31 1.10 1.12
N ASN A 269 -20.52 1.53 2.37
CA ASN A 269 -20.64 2.91 2.78
C ASN A 269 -19.43 3.43 3.57
N LEU A 270 -18.26 2.77 3.44
CA LEU A 270 -17.00 3.40 3.82
C LEU A 270 -16.81 4.68 2.99
N VAL A 271 -16.48 5.76 3.68
CA VAL A 271 -16.26 7.07 3.06
C VAL A 271 -14.87 7.16 2.46
N THR A 272 -13.86 6.73 3.23
CA THR A 272 -12.46 6.68 2.80
C THR A 272 -11.62 5.86 3.78
N ILE A 273 -10.41 5.45 3.34
CA ILE A 273 -9.39 4.85 4.21
C ILE A 273 -8.52 5.98 4.77
N ILE A 274 -8.35 6.00 6.10
CA ILE A 274 -7.62 7.04 6.83
C ILE A 274 -6.18 6.63 7.12
N ALA A 275 -5.95 5.35 7.48
CA ALA A 275 -4.64 4.89 7.92
C ALA A 275 -4.46 3.38 7.76
N TRP A 276 -3.20 2.92 7.82
CA TRP A 276 -2.87 1.51 8.04
C TRP A 276 -2.18 1.36 9.38
N ARG A 277 -2.70 0.49 10.23
CA ARG A 277 -2.04 0.12 11.49
C ARG A 277 -0.91 -0.86 11.24
N SER A 278 -1.18 -1.90 10.44
CA SER A 278 -0.16 -2.87 10.00
C SER A 278 -0.48 -3.41 8.61
N CYS A 279 0.54 -3.90 7.92
CA CYS A 279 0.37 -4.56 6.63
C CYS A 279 1.50 -5.59 6.45
N GLU A 280 1.14 -6.86 6.54
CA GLU A 280 2.07 -7.97 6.48
C GLU A 280 1.74 -8.87 5.30
N HIS A 281 2.68 -8.98 4.36
CA HIS A 281 2.63 -9.98 3.30
C HIS A 281 3.22 -11.29 3.82
N THR A 282 2.35 -12.26 4.14
CA THR A 282 2.72 -13.51 4.82
C THR A 282 3.24 -14.57 3.88
N ALA A 283 2.85 -14.50 2.59
CA ALA A 283 3.36 -15.39 1.55
C ALA A 283 3.36 -14.68 0.17
N PRO A 284 4.17 -15.17 -0.80
CA PRO A 284 4.21 -14.62 -2.15
C PRO A 284 2.89 -14.86 -2.89
N VAL A 285 2.55 -13.93 -3.79
CA VAL A 285 1.42 -14.03 -4.72
C VAL A 285 1.94 -13.96 -6.15
N PHE A 286 1.31 -14.71 -7.05
CA PHE A 286 1.68 -14.82 -8.46
C PHE A 286 0.49 -14.49 -9.36
N ALA A 287 0.78 -14.12 -10.62
CA ALA A 287 -0.28 -13.89 -11.60
C ALA A 287 -1.11 -15.17 -11.79
N GLY A 288 -2.43 -15.01 -11.81
CA GLY A 288 -3.37 -16.13 -11.92
C GLY A 288 -3.76 -16.77 -10.59
N ASP A 289 -3.19 -16.38 -9.44
CA ASP A 289 -3.73 -16.73 -8.14
C ASP A 289 -5.11 -16.08 -7.97
N THR A 290 -6.01 -16.77 -7.27
CA THR A 290 -7.35 -16.24 -6.95
C THR A 290 -7.41 -15.84 -5.48
N LEU A 291 -7.71 -14.57 -5.22
CA LEU A 291 -7.69 -14.00 -3.87
C LEU A 291 -9.10 -13.92 -3.28
N GLY A 292 -9.26 -14.35 -2.04
CA GLY A 292 -10.45 -14.17 -1.22
C GLY A 292 -10.10 -13.55 0.12
N THR A 293 -10.94 -12.64 0.60
CA THR A 293 -10.69 -11.87 1.84
C THR A 293 -11.78 -12.12 2.86
N GLU A 294 -11.38 -12.32 4.11
CA GLU A 294 -12.20 -12.22 5.31
C GLU A 294 -11.97 -10.85 5.92
N LEU A 295 -13.04 -10.12 6.24
CA LEU A 295 -12.98 -8.81 6.87
C LEU A 295 -13.55 -8.87 8.29
N THR A 296 -12.77 -8.42 9.27
CA THR A 296 -13.21 -8.29 10.66
C THR A 296 -13.26 -6.82 11.06
N VAL A 297 -14.33 -6.41 11.74
CA VAL A 297 -14.40 -5.13 12.46
C VAL A 297 -13.76 -5.32 13.84
N GLU A 298 -12.51 -4.90 14.02
CA GLU A 298 -11.80 -5.08 15.30
C GLU A 298 -12.30 -4.08 16.35
N ASN A 299 -12.53 -2.81 15.96
CA ASN A 299 -13.06 -1.77 16.87
C ASN A 299 -13.89 -0.73 16.11
N THR A 300 -14.73 -0.01 16.88
CA THR A 300 -15.47 1.16 16.42
C THR A 300 -15.12 2.37 17.31
N HIS A 301 -14.86 3.51 16.70
CA HIS A 301 -14.51 4.75 17.41
C HIS A 301 -15.49 5.85 17.01
N PRO A 302 -16.52 6.09 17.80
CA PRO A 302 -17.49 7.13 17.50
C PRO A 302 -16.83 8.52 17.47
N MET A 303 -17.33 9.33 16.56
CA MET A 303 -17.05 10.75 16.43
C MET A 303 -18.37 11.53 16.54
N ASP A 304 -18.29 12.85 16.46
CA ASP A 304 -19.48 13.69 16.49
C ASP A 304 -20.41 13.43 15.29
N ASP A 305 -21.68 13.79 15.40
CA ASP A 305 -22.67 13.72 14.31
C ASP A 305 -22.97 12.32 13.74
N GLY A 306 -22.70 11.25 14.50
CA GLY A 306 -23.13 9.89 14.17
C GLY A 306 -22.29 9.20 13.10
N HIS A 307 -21.08 9.71 12.83
CA HIS A 307 -20.05 9.02 12.06
C HIS A 307 -18.92 8.52 12.97
N GLY A 308 -18.00 7.74 12.43
CA GLY A 308 -16.87 7.26 13.20
C GLY A 308 -15.80 6.57 12.38
N LEU A 309 -14.76 6.14 13.08
CA LEU A 309 -13.69 5.34 12.53
C LEU A 309 -13.89 3.86 12.87
N LEU A 310 -13.61 3.00 11.92
CA LEU A 310 -13.59 1.56 12.07
C LEU A 310 -12.15 1.08 12.00
N ASP A 311 -11.70 0.30 12.99
CA ASP A 311 -10.50 -0.52 12.87
C ASP A 311 -10.90 -1.83 12.19
N LEU A 312 -10.36 -2.06 11.01
CA LEU A 312 -10.69 -3.17 10.13
C LEU A 312 -9.47 -4.05 9.90
N ARG A 313 -9.67 -5.37 9.89
CA ARG A 313 -8.65 -6.35 9.54
C ARG A 313 -9.08 -7.16 8.33
N CYS A 314 -8.28 -7.17 7.29
CA CYS A 314 -8.39 -8.07 6.15
C CYS A 314 -7.36 -9.20 6.25
N VAL A 315 -7.83 -10.44 6.30
CA VAL A 315 -7.00 -11.62 6.07
C VAL A 315 -7.31 -12.13 4.67
N THR A 316 -6.32 -12.04 3.77
CA THR A 316 -6.51 -12.44 2.37
C THR A 316 -5.79 -13.75 2.11
N ARG A 317 -6.49 -14.70 1.50
CA ARG A 317 -6.00 -16.02 1.11
C ARG A 317 -5.88 -16.10 -0.40
N ALA A 318 -4.85 -16.78 -0.87
CA ALA A 318 -4.64 -17.08 -2.28
C ALA A 318 -4.88 -18.58 -2.54
N GLU A 319 -5.79 -18.88 -3.44
CA GLU A 319 -5.85 -20.17 -4.11
C GLU A 319 -4.85 -20.16 -5.26
N ARG A 320 -3.95 -21.16 -5.33
CA ARG A 320 -2.77 -21.15 -6.17
C ARG A 320 -3.06 -21.41 -7.63
N GLY A 321 -2.69 -20.44 -8.50
CA GLY A 321 -2.78 -20.53 -9.95
C GLY A 321 -1.56 -21.21 -10.60
N ALA A 322 -1.55 -21.22 -11.93
CA ALA A 322 -0.50 -21.91 -12.70
C ALA A 322 0.92 -21.33 -12.49
N GLU A 323 1.07 -20.02 -12.35
CA GLU A 323 2.38 -19.39 -12.09
C GLU A 323 2.89 -19.75 -10.68
N ALA A 324 2.00 -19.84 -9.67
CA ALA A 324 2.37 -20.30 -8.34
C ALA A 324 2.89 -21.74 -8.37
N VAL A 325 2.27 -22.61 -9.15
CA VAL A 325 2.75 -23.99 -9.33
C VAL A 325 4.12 -24.03 -9.99
N ARG A 326 4.38 -23.19 -10.99
CA ARG A 326 5.73 -23.01 -11.58
C ARG A 326 6.76 -22.50 -10.58
N ALA A 327 6.32 -21.70 -9.62
CA ALA A 327 7.14 -21.22 -8.50
C ALA A 327 7.39 -22.26 -7.41
N GLY A 328 6.86 -23.50 -7.55
CA GLY A 328 7.02 -24.60 -6.60
C GLY A 328 5.97 -24.64 -5.49
N MET A 329 4.84 -23.89 -5.63
CA MET A 329 3.70 -23.97 -4.73
C MET A 329 2.81 -25.16 -5.09
N GLU A 330 2.11 -25.72 -4.12
CA GLU A 330 1.16 -26.81 -4.33
C GLU A 330 -0.15 -26.31 -4.94
N ALA A 331 -0.61 -26.95 -6.03
CA ALA A 331 -1.85 -26.59 -6.71
C ALA A 331 -3.09 -26.77 -5.82
N GLY A 332 -4.05 -25.85 -5.91
CA GLY A 332 -5.32 -25.95 -5.20
C GLY A 332 -5.22 -25.74 -3.69
N THR A 333 -4.06 -25.39 -3.17
CA THR A 333 -3.91 -25.02 -1.75
C THR A 333 -4.33 -23.58 -1.53
N GLU A 334 -4.99 -23.30 -0.41
CA GLU A 334 -5.20 -21.94 0.09
C GLU A 334 -4.08 -21.56 1.07
N THR A 335 -3.56 -20.35 0.94
CA THR A 335 -2.49 -19.83 1.80
C THR A 335 -2.79 -18.40 2.17
N ASP A 336 -2.64 -18.03 3.46
CA ASP A 336 -2.70 -16.65 3.89
C ASP A 336 -1.55 -15.86 3.24
N VAL A 337 -1.88 -14.79 2.54
CA VAL A 337 -0.91 -13.97 1.78
C VAL A 337 -0.85 -12.53 2.25
N LEU A 338 -1.87 -12.07 2.97
CA LEU A 338 -1.93 -10.73 3.53
C LEU A 338 -2.69 -10.73 4.86
N ASP A 339 -2.12 -10.09 5.88
CA ASP A 339 -2.80 -9.63 7.08
C ASP A 339 -2.67 -8.10 7.12
N TRP A 340 -3.78 -7.40 6.88
CA TRP A 340 -3.80 -5.96 6.75
C TRP A 340 -4.81 -5.34 7.70
N ARG A 341 -4.31 -4.50 8.63
CA ARG A 341 -5.14 -3.71 9.54
C ARG A 341 -5.13 -2.26 9.11
N PHE A 342 -6.31 -1.72 8.91
CA PHE A 342 -6.48 -0.34 8.47
C PHE A 342 -7.62 0.34 9.19
N VAL A 343 -7.62 1.66 9.12
CA VAL A 343 -8.67 2.50 9.69
C VAL A 343 -9.43 3.18 8.56
N ALA A 344 -10.74 3.04 8.60
CA ALA A 344 -11.63 3.66 7.61
C ALA A 344 -12.64 4.58 8.30
N LEU A 345 -12.97 5.69 7.63
CA LEU A 345 -14.08 6.55 8.01
C LEU A 345 -15.38 5.97 7.47
N MET A 346 -16.39 5.90 8.32
CA MET A 346 -17.77 5.53 7.96
C MET A 346 -18.75 6.60 8.43
N ALA A 347 -19.70 6.95 7.55
CA ALA A 347 -20.68 8.01 7.82
C ALA A 347 -21.87 7.53 8.66
#